data_2aa682b25ceaaa836913a5f8e3d509f8
#
_entry.id   2aa682b25ceaaa836913a5f8e3d509f8
#
_cell.length_a   1.000
_cell.length_b   1.000
_cell.length_c   1.000
_cell.angle_alpha   90.00
_cell.angle_beta   90.00
_cell.angle_gamma   90.00
#
_symmetry.space_group_name_H-M   'P 1'
#
loop_
_entity.id
_entity.type
_entity.pdbx_description
1 polymer ?
#
loop_
_entity_poly.entity_id
_entity_poly.type
_entity_poly.pdbx_seq_one_letter_code
_entity_poly.pdbx_strand_id
1 'polypeptide(L)'
;DADPQANATSGLGIDVEGVEMGTYELLEHTKTAKETIITTTSPNVDVIPAHIDLVAIEIELVDKDKREYMMRQAISDLKNEYDYILIDCAPSLGLLTLNALTAADSVMVPIQCEYFALEGLGKLLNTIKSVQKIHNPDLDIEGLLLTMYDSRLRLSNQVVEEVKKHFSEMVFETIIQRNVRLSEAPSYGESIIKYDASSKGATNYLNLANELMQKNKETV
;
A
#
# COMPACT_ATOMS: atom_id res chain seq x y z
N ASP A 1 0.18 -8.43 0.20
CA ASP A 1 -0.74 -7.97 1.24
C ASP A 1 -0.10 -8.15 2.61
N ALA A 2 0.08 -7.08 3.38
CA ALA A 2 0.69 -7.08 4.70
C ALA A 2 -0.29 -6.56 5.79
N ASP A 3 -1.58 -6.59 5.48
CA ASP A 3 -2.65 -6.31 6.42
C ASP A 3 -3.35 -7.63 6.81
N PRO A 4 -3.42 -7.99 8.11
CA PRO A 4 -4.17 -9.16 8.56
C PRO A 4 -5.65 -9.16 8.17
N GLN A 5 -6.23 -8.00 7.83
CA GLN A 5 -7.60 -7.91 7.32
C GLN A 5 -7.74 -8.44 5.88
N ALA A 6 -6.64 -8.68 5.17
CA ALA A 6 -6.58 -9.28 3.84
C ALA A 6 -7.46 -8.57 2.77
N ASN A 7 -7.59 -7.24 2.88
CA ASN A 7 -8.43 -6.46 1.97
C ASN A 7 -7.89 -6.45 0.54
N ALA A 8 -6.57 -6.36 0.36
CA ALA A 8 -5.97 -6.44 -0.98
C ALA A 8 -6.13 -7.85 -1.57
N THR A 9 -5.99 -8.89 -0.76
CA THR A 9 -6.18 -10.29 -1.15
C THR A 9 -7.59 -10.54 -1.66
N SER A 10 -8.61 -10.21 -0.86
CA SER A 10 -10.03 -10.37 -1.24
C SER A 10 -10.41 -9.46 -2.41
N GLY A 11 -9.90 -8.23 -2.44
CA GLY A 11 -10.14 -7.27 -3.53
C GLY A 11 -9.58 -7.71 -4.88
N LEU A 12 -8.60 -8.62 -4.89
CA LEU A 12 -8.06 -9.26 -6.10
C LEU A 12 -8.78 -10.58 -6.46
N GLY A 13 -9.84 -10.93 -5.73
CA GLY A 13 -10.68 -12.08 -6.01
C GLY A 13 -10.16 -13.41 -5.46
N ILE A 14 -9.28 -13.36 -4.46
CA ILE A 14 -8.78 -14.56 -3.78
C ILE A 14 -9.64 -14.84 -2.56
N ASP A 15 -10.07 -16.09 -2.41
CA ASP A 15 -10.76 -16.56 -1.22
C ASP A 15 -9.78 -16.63 -0.04
N VAL A 16 -9.94 -15.70 0.90
CA VAL A 16 -9.05 -15.56 2.06
C VAL A 16 -9.09 -16.78 2.96
N GLU A 17 -10.25 -17.43 3.12
CA GLU A 17 -10.37 -18.64 3.94
C GLU A 17 -9.64 -19.85 3.32
N GLY A 18 -9.43 -19.83 2.01
CA GLY A 18 -8.68 -20.86 1.29
C GLY A 18 -7.18 -20.63 1.19
N VAL A 19 -6.66 -19.55 1.78
CA VAL A 19 -5.22 -19.24 1.75
C VAL A 19 -4.47 -20.18 2.71
N GLU A 20 -3.67 -21.07 2.15
CA GLU A 20 -2.82 -21.99 2.94
C GLU A 20 -1.41 -21.41 3.20
N MET A 21 -0.93 -20.53 2.35
CA MET A 21 0.40 -19.93 2.43
C MET A 21 0.35 -18.48 1.98
N GLY A 22 0.96 -17.58 2.74
CA GLY A 22 0.94 -16.16 2.45
C GLY A 22 2.05 -15.37 3.16
N THR A 23 1.76 -14.14 3.46
CA THR A 23 2.70 -13.21 4.12
C THR A 23 3.11 -13.70 5.52
N TYR A 24 2.27 -14.47 6.21
CA TYR A 24 2.63 -15.07 7.50
C TYR A 24 3.80 -16.04 7.35
N GLU A 25 3.68 -17.09 6.52
CA GLU A 25 4.71 -18.08 6.28
C GLU A 25 5.98 -17.47 5.66
N LEU A 26 5.79 -16.44 4.84
CA LEU A 26 6.89 -15.67 4.28
C LEU A 26 7.72 -14.98 5.36
N LEU A 27 7.07 -14.30 6.31
CA LEU A 27 7.76 -13.57 7.39
C LEU A 27 8.33 -14.48 8.47
N GLU A 28 7.73 -15.66 8.68
CA GLU A 28 8.33 -16.70 9.51
C GLU A 28 9.56 -17.37 8.86
N HIS A 29 9.79 -17.15 7.55
CA HIS A 29 10.76 -17.87 6.74
C HIS A 29 10.53 -19.39 6.67
N THR A 30 9.30 -19.83 6.84
CA THR A 30 8.89 -21.23 6.62
C THR A 30 8.64 -21.52 5.16
N LYS A 31 8.36 -20.46 4.37
CA LYS A 31 8.18 -20.50 2.92
C LYS A 31 8.97 -19.40 2.23
N THR A 32 9.35 -19.65 0.99
CA THR A 32 9.94 -18.64 0.11
C THR A 32 8.86 -17.78 -0.53
N ALA A 33 9.20 -16.59 -0.98
CA ALA A 33 8.27 -15.72 -1.69
C ALA A 33 7.63 -16.40 -2.91
N LYS A 34 8.38 -17.22 -3.65
CA LYS A 34 7.87 -17.95 -4.82
C LYS A 34 6.82 -19.00 -4.48
N GLU A 35 6.91 -19.60 -3.29
CA GLU A 35 5.91 -20.58 -2.84
C GLU A 35 4.61 -19.94 -2.36
N THR A 36 4.67 -18.65 -1.97
CA THR A 36 3.52 -17.91 -1.44
C THR A 36 2.80 -17.06 -2.49
N ILE A 37 3.37 -16.91 -3.69
CA ILE A 37 2.77 -16.11 -4.78
C ILE A 37 1.57 -16.84 -5.37
N ILE A 38 0.46 -16.11 -5.53
CA ILE A 38 -0.73 -16.54 -6.27
C ILE A 38 -0.91 -15.60 -7.47
N THR A 39 -1.05 -16.21 -8.67
CA THR A 39 -1.40 -15.45 -9.88
C THR A 39 -2.86 -15.05 -9.85
N THR A 40 -3.14 -13.77 -10.06
CA THR A 40 -4.50 -13.24 -10.02
C THR A 40 -5.19 -13.29 -11.40
N THR A 41 -6.49 -12.99 -11.44
CA THR A 41 -7.24 -12.82 -12.70
C THR A 41 -6.92 -11.50 -13.40
N SER A 42 -6.22 -10.58 -12.76
CA SER A 42 -5.76 -9.32 -13.36
C SER A 42 -4.45 -9.56 -14.11
N PRO A 43 -4.33 -9.13 -15.38
CA PRO A 43 -3.12 -9.36 -16.16
C PRO A 43 -1.88 -8.73 -15.51
N ASN A 44 -0.78 -9.49 -15.46
CA ASN A 44 0.51 -9.07 -14.90
C ASN A 44 0.45 -8.66 -13.42
N VAL A 45 -0.50 -9.18 -12.67
CA VAL A 45 -0.62 -8.94 -11.22
C VAL A 45 -0.62 -10.27 -10.50
N ASP A 46 0.40 -10.49 -9.71
CA ASP A 46 0.49 -11.57 -8.75
C ASP A 46 0.33 -11.01 -7.33
N VAL A 47 -0.04 -11.84 -6.36
CA VAL A 47 -0.16 -11.42 -4.97
C VAL A 47 0.45 -12.46 -4.03
N ILE A 48 1.12 -11.99 -3.00
CA ILE A 48 1.38 -12.75 -1.78
C ILE A 48 0.22 -12.45 -0.86
N PRO A 49 -0.70 -13.39 -0.62
CA PRO A 49 -1.93 -13.12 0.11
C PRO A 49 -1.67 -12.95 1.60
N ALA A 50 -2.59 -12.27 2.29
CA ALA A 50 -2.64 -12.24 3.74
C ALA A 50 -3.81 -13.08 4.27
N HIS A 51 -3.70 -13.45 5.54
CA HIS A 51 -4.73 -14.10 6.33
C HIS A 51 -4.72 -13.52 7.74
N ILE A 52 -5.78 -13.73 8.50
CA ILE A 52 -5.90 -13.21 9.88
C ILE A 52 -4.76 -13.69 10.80
N ASP A 53 -4.20 -14.85 10.54
CA ASP A 53 -3.08 -15.40 11.32
C ASP A 53 -1.83 -14.52 11.27
N LEU A 54 -1.73 -13.62 10.29
CA LEU A 54 -0.66 -12.63 10.21
C LEU A 54 -0.57 -11.73 11.47
N VAL A 55 -1.66 -11.61 12.26
CA VAL A 55 -1.63 -10.95 13.57
C VAL A 55 -0.62 -11.58 14.52
N ALA A 56 -0.42 -12.89 14.45
CA ALA A 56 0.51 -13.62 15.33
C ALA A 56 1.98 -13.19 15.12
N ILE A 57 2.33 -12.75 13.93
CA ILE A 57 3.68 -12.29 13.58
C ILE A 57 4.17 -11.17 14.52
N GLU A 58 3.30 -10.26 14.94
CA GLU A 58 3.70 -9.19 15.86
C GLU A 58 4.15 -9.70 17.24
N ILE A 59 3.70 -10.89 17.62
CA ILE A 59 4.09 -11.54 18.87
C ILE A 59 5.28 -12.49 18.66
N GLU A 60 5.24 -13.31 17.62
CA GLU A 60 6.22 -14.36 17.34
C GLU A 60 7.58 -13.82 16.94
N LEU A 61 7.63 -12.67 16.30
CA LEU A 61 8.87 -12.02 15.92
C LEU A 61 9.51 -11.18 17.04
N VAL A 62 8.86 -11.02 18.21
CA VAL A 62 9.36 -10.15 19.29
C VAL A 62 10.80 -10.48 19.70
N ASP A 63 11.14 -11.77 19.80
CA ASP A 63 12.46 -12.24 20.24
C ASP A 63 13.41 -12.56 19.06
N LYS A 64 12.99 -12.30 17.83
CA LYS A 64 13.83 -12.55 16.65
C LYS A 64 14.83 -11.42 16.43
N ASP A 65 16.08 -11.78 16.21
CA ASP A 65 17.10 -10.83 15.79
C ASP A 65 16.72 -10.21 14.43
N LYS A 66 16.89 -8.88 14.31
CA LYS A 66 16.61 -8.13 13.08
C LYS A 66 15.16 -8.32 12.57
N ARG A 67 14.23 -8.46 13.49
CA ARG A 67 12.80 -8.66 13.18
C ARG A 67 12.19 -7.57 12.28
N GLU A 68 12.78 -6.38 12.25
CA GLU A 68 12.36 -5.26 11.40
C GLU A 68 12.77 -5.43 9.93
N TYR A 69 13.63 -6.42 9.63
CA TYR A 69 14.19 -6.68 8.30
C TYR A 69 13.67 -7.96 7.65
N MET A 70 12.74 -8.67 8.29
CA MET A 70 12.26 -9.98 7.82
C MET A 70 11.64 -9.88 6.43
N MET A 71 10.76 -8.89 6.20
CA MET A 71 10.14 -8.67 4.90
C MET A 71 11.16 -8.29 3.82
N ARG A 72 12.11 -7.40 4.14
CA ARG A 72 13.18 -7.01 3.20
C ARG A 72 13.99 -8.22 2.71
N GLN A 73 14.31 -9.14 3.62
CA GLN A 73 15.02 -10.38 3.28
C GLN A 73 14.14 -11.30 2.45
N ALA A 74 12.89 -11.48 2.86
CA ALA A 74 11.96 -12.42 2.27
C ALA A 74 11.59 -12.08 0.81
N ILE A 75 11.50 -10.79 0.44
CA ILE A 75 11.15 -10.36 -0.92
C ILE A 75 12.37 -9.99 -1.79
N SER A 76 13.59 -10.13 -1.27
CA SER A 76 14.81 -9.69 -1.97
C SER A 76 14.96 -10.27 -3.38
N ASP A 77 14.64 -11.55 -3.53
CA ASP A 77 14.77 -12.26 -4.81
C ASP A 77 13.74 -11.81 -5.84
N LEU A 78 12.60 -11.25 -5.40
CA LEU A 78 11.54 -10.77 -6.29
C LEU A 78 11.88 -9.46 -6.98
N LYS A 79 12.81 -8.66 -6.46
CA LYS A 79 13.18 -7.35 -7.03
C LYS A 79 13.66 -7.40 -8.49
N ASN A 80 14.15 -8.56 -8.95
CA ASN A 80 14.58 -8.74 -10.34
C ASN A 80 13.51 -9.41 -11.22
N GLU A 81 12.37 -9.80 -10.65
CA GLU A 81 11.31 -10.52 -11.36
C GLU A 81 10.08 -9.64 -11.63
N TYR A 82 9.92 -8.55 -10.88
CA TYR A 82 8.79 -7.63 -10.97
C TYR A 82 9.26 -6.20 -11.21
N ASP A 83 8.54 -5.45 -12.06
CA ASP A 83 8.78 -4.02 -12.28
C ASP A 83 8.40 -3.19 -11.04
N TYR A 84 7.36 -3.59 -10.31
CA TYR A 84 6.88 -2.97 -9.08
C TYR A 84 6.47 -4.02 -8.06
N ILE A 85 6.81 -3.78 -6.80
CA ILE A 85 6.32 -4.54 -5.64
C ILE A 85 5.58 -3.56 -4.74
N LEU A 86 4.25 -3.70 -4.66
CA LEU A 86 3.39 -2.88 -3.80
C LEU A 86 3.13 -3.63 -2.49
N ILE A 87 3.44 -3.01 -1.35
CA ILE A 87 3.18 -3.58 -0.03
C ILE A 87 1.98 -2.83 0.56
N ASP A 88 0.82 -3.50 0.60
CA ASP A 88 -0.38 -2.97 1.25
C ASP A 88 -0.31 -3.22 2.75
N CYS A 89 -0.40 -2.15 3.54
CA CYS A 89 -0.15 -2.18 4.98
C CYS A 89 -1.37 -1.70 5.77
N ALA A 90 -1.59 -2.31 6.92
CA ALA A 90 -2.53 -1.79 7.90
C ALA A 90 -2.18 -0.35 8.34
N PRO A 91 -3.16 0.47 8.72
CA PRO A 91 -2.93 1.83 9.19
C PRO A 91 -2.28 1.90 10.57
N SER A 92 -1.97 0.76 11.19
CA SER A 92 -1.25 0.66 12.45
C SER A 92 0.25 0.93 12.26
N LEU A 93 0.92 1.40 13.30
CA LEU A 93 2.38 1.59 13.31
C LEU A 93 3.09 0.43 14.03
N GLY A 94 2.59 -0.80 13.84
CA GLY A 94 3.13 -2.03 14.41
C GLY A 94 4.35 -2.58 13.66
N LEU A 95 4.78 -3.78 14.05
CA LEU A 95 5.96 -4.43 13.48
C LEU A 95 5.79 -4.75 11.99
N LEU A 96 4.58 -5.07 11.53
CA LEU A 96 4.29 -5.31 10.12
C LEU A 96 4.54 -4.06 9.26
N THR A 97 4.00 -2.90 9.68
CA THR A 97 4.24 -1.63 8.99
C THR A 97 5.71 -1.23 9.02
N LEU A 98 6.40 -1.49 10.14
CA LEU A 98 7.84 -1.23 10.25
C LEU A 98 8.64 -2.11 9.27
N ASN A 99 8.28 -3.39 9.13
CA ASN A 99 8.87 -4.29 8.15
C ASN A 99 8.63 -3.81 6.71
N ALA A 100 7.42 -3.37 6.40
CA ALA A 100 7.07 -2.83 5.08
C ALA A 100 7.91 -1.58 4.74
N LEU A 101 7.98 -0.60 5.65
CA LEU A 101 8.79 0.60 5.46
C LEU A 101 10.29 0.32 5.40
N THR A 102 10.77 -0.72 6.11
CA THR A 102 12.17 -1.13 6.06
C THR A 102 12.51 -1.83 4.74
N ALA A 103 11.54 -2.52 4.13
CA ALA A 103 11.71 -3.24 2.86
C ALA A 103 11.53 -2.35 1.62
N ALA A 104 10.74 -1.29 1.73
CA ALA A 104 10.36 -0.44 0.62
C ALA A 104 11.50 0.51 0.17
N ASP A 105 11.47 0.87 -1.11
CA ASP A 105 12.34 1.92 -1.69
C ASP A 105 11.67 3.29 -1.52
N SER A 106 10.34 3.36 -1.63
CA SER A 106 9.54 4.58 -1.38
C SER A 106 8.19 4.26 -0.73
N VAL A 107 7.53 5.28 -0.18
CA VAL A 107 6.21 5.16 0.43
C VAL A 107 5.22 6.16 -0.16
N MET A 108 4.12 5.65 -0.71
CA MET A 108 2.96 6.44 -1.10
C MET A 108 1.98 6.53 0.08
N VAL A 109 1.58 7.75 0.43
CA VAL A 109 0.68 7.99 1.58
C VAL A 109 -0.70 8.42 1.09
N PRO A 110 -1.71 7.54 1.14
CA PRO A 110 -3.09 7.93 0.84
C PRO A 110 -3.67 8.78 1.98
N ILE A 111 -4.27 9.91 1.61
CA ILE A 111 -4.88 10.87 2.53
C ILE A 111 -6.34 11.05 2.15
N GLN A 112 -7.25 10.62 3.01
CA GLN A 112 -8.67 10.90 2.80
C GLN A 112 -8.92 12.39 3.01
N CYS A 113 -9.72 13.01 2.13
CA CYS A 113 -10.09 14.43 2.23
C CYS A 113 -11.15 14.66 3.32
N GLU A 114 -10.84 14.26 4.57
CA GLU A 114 -11.70 14.32 5.76
C GLU A 114 -10.96 14.94 6.96
N TYR A 115 -11.69 15.28 8.03
CA TYR A 115 -11.22 16.12 9.13
C TYR A 115 -9.91 15.66 9.81
N PHE A 116 -9.77 14.37 10.09
CA PHE A 116 -8.60 13.86 10.83
C PHE A 116 -7.35 13.60 9.97
N ALA A 117 -7.41 13.88 8.68
CA ALA A 117 -6.35 13.54 7.75
C ALA A 117 -4.99 14.16 8.10
N LEU A 118 -4.97 15.43 8.46
CA LEU A 118 -3.73 16.17 8.77
C LEU A 118 -3.06 15.74 10.06
N GLU A 119 -3.84 15.38 11.08
CA GLU A 119 -3.29 14.87 12.34
C GLU A 119 -2.59 13.51 12.13
N GLY A 120 -3.23 12.60 11.40
CA GLY A 120 -2.68 11.30 11.05
C GLY A 120 -1.40 11.42 10.21
N LEU A 121 -1.39 12.34 9.23
CA LEU A 121 -0.26 12.59 8.37
C LEU A 121 1.00 12.99 9.17
N GLY A 122 0.86 13.92 10.11
CA GLY A 122 1.99 14.35 10.93
C GLY A 122 2.64 13.21 11.74
N LYS A 123 1.83 12.32 12.31
CA LYS A 123 2.30 11.13 13.04
C LYS A 123 3.04 10.17 12.10
N LEU A 124 2.47 9.89 10.93
CA LEU A 124 3.05 9.00 9.94
C LEU A 124 4.40 9.53 9.42
N LEU A 125 4.48 10.81 9.06
CA LEU A 125 5.74 11.42 8.59
C LEU A 125 6.85 11.35 9.66
N ASN A 126 6.52 11.50 10.94
CA ASN A 126 7.49 11.31 12.02
C ASN A 126 7.96 9.85 12.13
N THR A 127 7.07 8.88 11.93
CA THR A 127 7.44 7.46 11.89
C THR A 127 8.36 7.16 10.70
N ILE A 128 8.04 7.65 9.50
CA ILE A 128 8.89 7.50 8.31
C ILE A 128 10.29 8.05 8.59
N LYS A 129 10.41 9.27 9.15
CA LYS A 129 11.71 9.85 9.54
C LYS A 129 12.47 8.97 10.55
N SER A 130 11.78 8.34 11.48
CA SER A 130 12.41 7.42 12.43
C SER A 130 12.93 6.17 11.73
N VAL A 131 12.17 5.61 10.80
CA VAL A 131 12.59 4.46 9.98
C VAL A 131 13.79 4.81 9.11
N GLN A 132 13.77 5.97 8.44
CA GLN A 132 14.89 6.47 7.65
C GLN A 132 16.17 6.57 8.48
N LYS A 133 16.06 7.04 9.72
CA LYS A 133 17.22 7.21 10.59
C LYS A 133 17.82 5.91 11.11
N ILE A 134 16.98 4.87 11.34
CA ILE A 134 17.39 3.69 12.12
C ILE A 134 17.49 2.45 11.23
N HIS A 135 16.54 2.26 10.30
CA HIS A 135 16.36 0.98 9.60
C HIS A 135 16.59 1.06 8.08
N ASN A 136 16.11 2.15 7.44
CA ASN A 136 16.15 2.29 5.99
C ASN A 136 16.49 3.75 5.58
N PRO A 137 17.78 4.12 5.55
CA PRO A 137 18.20 5.49 5.21
C PRO A 137 17.81 5.92 3.78
N ASP A 138 17.60 4.97 2.89
CA ASP A 138 17.28 5.19 1.48
C ASP A 138 15.77 5.27 1.22
N LEU A 139 14.92 5.06 2.23
CA LEU A 139 13.47 5.16 2.09
C LEU A 139 13.08 6.58 1.69
N ASP A 140 12.41 6.72 0.56
CA ASP A 140 11.88 8.02 0.10
C ASP A 140 10.36 8.12 0.30
N ILE A 141 9.81 9.33 0.17
CA ILE A 141 8.37 9.56 0.10
C ILE A 141 7.98 9.72 -1.36
N GLU A 142 7.35 8.70 -1.92
CA GLU A 142 6.85 8.70 -3.30
C GLU A 142 5.88 9.85 -3.56
N GLY A 143 5.01 10.07 -2.58
CA GLY A 143 4.08 11.19 -2.60
C GLY A 143 2.87 11.00 -1.70
N LEU A 144 2.12 12.09 -1.55
CA LEU A 144 0.87 12.17 -0.82
C LEU A 144 -0.29 12.09 -1.81
N LEU A 145 -1.10 11.05 -1.74
CA LEU A 145 -2.23 10.83 -2.62
C LEU A 145 -3.54 11.26 -1.96
N LEU A 146 -4.15 12.33 -2.44
CA LEU A 146 -5.47 12.77 -1.97
C LEU A 146 -6.55 11.83 -2.48
N THR A 147 -7.34 11.25 -1.56
CA THR A 147 -8.39 10.27 -1.87
C THR A 147 -9.74 10.68 -1.29
N MET A 148 -10.79 9.97 -1.71
CA MET A 148 -12.18 10.21 -1.26
C MET A 148 -12.63 11.67 -1.42
N TYR A 149 -12.06 12.37 -2.39
CA TYR A 149 -12.36 13.78 -2.64
C TYR A 149 -13.76 13.96 -3.21
N ASP A 150 -14.51 14.89 -2.62
CA ASP A 150 -15.81 15.35 -3.13
C ASP A 150 -15.81 16.87 -3.25
N SER A 151 -15.79 17.39 -4.48
CA SER A 151 -15.71 18.82 -4.76
C SER A 151 -16.89 19.64 -4.23
N ARG A 152 -18.02 18.98 -3.93
CA ARG A 152 -19.23 19.62 -3.36
C ARG A 152 -19.08 19.91 -1.88
N LEU A 153 -18.13 19.24 -1.20
CA LEU A 153 -17.93 19.39 0.24
C LEU A 153 -16.87 20.45 0.53
N ARG A 154 -17.25 21.46 1.29
CA ARG A 154 -16.33 22.52 1.74
C ARG A 154 -15.13 21.94 2.50
N LEU A 155 -15.38 20.94 3.36
CA LEU A 155 -14.32 20.30 4.14
C LEU A 155 -13.28 19.61 3.23
N SER A 156 -13.72 18.86 2.22
CA SER A 156 -12.80 18.22 1.26
C SER A 156 -11.91 19.25 0.57
N ASN A 157 -12.48 20.38 0.13
CA ASN A 157 -11.69 21.45 -0.48
C ASN A 157 -10.68 22.06 0.50
N GLN A 158 -11.08 22.31 1.75
CA GLN A 158 -10.18 22.83 2.78
C GLN A 158 -9.00 21.87 3.08
N VAL A 159 -9.25 20.56 3.15
CA VAL A 159 -8.17 19.57 3.35
C VAL A 159 -7.20 19.60 2.17
N VAL A 160 -7.69 19.62 0.94
CA VAL A 160 -6.85 19.71 -0.27
C VAL A 160 -5.98 20.97 -0.23
N GLU A 161 -6.57 22.13 0.09
CA GLU A 161 -5.85 23.40 0.18
C GLU A 161 -4.76 23.36 1.25
N GLU A 162 -5.05 22.85 2.45
CA GLU A 162 -4.09 22.77 3.55
C GLU A 162 -2.95 21.78 3.25
N VAL A 163 -3.25 20.61 2.68
CA VAL A 163 -2.21 19.65 2.30
C VAL A 163 -1.31 20.25 1.22
N LYS A 164 -1.87 20.86 0.17
CA LYS A 164 -1.09 21.50 -0.89
C LYS A 164 -0.28 22.70 -0.40
N LYS A 165 -0.79 23.47 0.56
CA LYS A 165 -0.08 24.61 1.14
C LYS A 165 1.19 24.20 1.89
N HIS A 166 1.16 23.06 2.60
CA HIS A 166 2.26 22.60 3.44
C HIS A 166 3.18 21.58 2.76
N PHE A 167 2.71 20.90 1.72
CA PHE A 167 3.38 19.75 1.10
C PHE A 167 3.30 19.77 -0.43
N SER A 168 3.25 20.96 -1.07
CA SER A 168 2.99 21.11 -2.51
C SER A 168 3.85 20.21 -3.42
N GLU A 169 5.13 20.05 -3.10
CA GLU A 169 6.08 19.27 -3.90
C GLU A 169 5.91 17.75 -3.75
N MET A 170 5.21 17.33 -2.67
CA MET A 170 5.02 15.93 -2.35
C MET A 170 3.64 15.40 -2.77
N VAL A 171 2.70 16.29 -3.13
CA VAL A 171 1.32 15.88 -3.46
C VAL A 171 1.24 15.46 -4.92
N PHE A 172 0.68 14.28 -5.19
CA PHE A 172 0.35 13.87 -6.54
C PHE A 172 -0.61 14.88 -7.19
N GLU A 173 -0.44 15.14 -8.48
CA GLU A 173 -1.38 15.95 -9.25
C GLU A 173 -2.74 15.26 -9.35
N THR A 174 -2.70 13.95 -9.47
CA THR A 174 -3.89 13.09 -9.49
C THR A 174 -4.57 13.04 -8.12
N ILE A 175 -5.90 13.28 -8.12
CA ILE A 175 -6.77 13.18 -6.93
C ILE A 175 -7.80 12.08 -7.18
N ILE A 176 -7.92 11.12 -6.26
CA ILE A 176 -8.93 10.07 -6.35
C ILE A 176 -10.26 10.58 -5.79
N GLN A 177 -11.24 10.74 -6.67
CA GLN A 177 -12.57 11.22 -6.29
C GLN A 177 -13.38 10.10 -5.61
N ARG A 178 -14.24 10.48 -4.68
CA ARG A 178 -15.24 9.56 -4.12
C ARG A 178 -16.10 9.00 -5.25
N ASN A 179 -16.13 7.68 -5.38
CA ASN A 179 -16.83 6.99 -6.45
C ASN A 179 -17.39 5.66 -5.95
N VAL A 180 -18.69 5.44 -6.12
CA VAL A 180 -19.38 4.23 -5.66
C VAL A 180 -18.80 2.98 -6.35
N ARG A 181 -18.42 3.07 -7.63
CA ARG A 181 -17.84 1.93 -8.37
C ARG A 181 -16.54 1.43 -7.76
N LEU A 182 -15.72 2.34 -7.17
CA LEU A 182 -14.52 1.96 -6.42
C LEU A 182 -14.82 1.17 -5.14
N SER A 183 -15.98 1.40 -4.53
CA SER A 183 -16.41 0.65 -3.35
C SER A 183 -17.06 -0.69 -3.73
N GLU A 184 -17.65 -0.79 -4.91
CA GLU A 184 -18.31 -2.00 -5.40
C GLU A 184 -17.30 -3.02 -5.95
N ALA A 185 -16.33 -2.59 -6.76
CA ALA A 185 -15.40 -3.46 -7.46
C ALA A 185 -14.73 -4.53 -6.56
N PRO A 186 -14.21 -4.19 -5.34
CA PRO A 186 -13.61 -5.19 -4.46
C PRO A 186 -14.59 -6.29 -4.01
N SER A 187 -15.90 -5.99 -3.88
CA SER A 187 -16.90 -6.98 -3.51
C SER A 187 -17.14 -8.05 -4.59
N TYR A 188 -16.68 -7.78 -5.81
CA TYR A 188 -16.67 -8.72 -6.94
C TYR A 188 -15.28 -9.35 -7.17
N GLY A 189 -14.29 -9.02 -6.33
CA GLY A 189 -12.92 -9.47 -6.51
C GLY A 189 -12.29 -8.96 -7.80
N GLU A 190 -12.69 -7.78 -8.26
CA GLU A 190 -12.24 -7.20 -9.52
C GLU A 190 -11.62 -5.81 -9.35
N SER A 191 -10.58 -5.54 -10.13
CA SER A 191 -10.06 -4.17 -10.23
C SER A 191 -11.13 -3.25 -10.83
N ILE A 192 -11.08 -1.95 -10.48
CA ILE A 192 -12.00 -0.97 -11.06
C ILE A 192 -11.92 -0.90 -12.59
N ILE A 193 -10.76 -1.18 -13.18
CA ILE A 193 -10.57 -1.19 -14.63
C ILE A 193 -11.33 -2.34 -15.28
N LYS A 194 -11.39 -3.50 -14.62
CA LYS A 194 -12.15 -4.66 -15.10
C LYS A 194 -13.64 -4.49 -14.80
N TYR A 195 -14.00 -3.99 -13.63
CA TYR A 195 -15.38 -3.81 -13.17
C TYR A 195 -16.12 -2.71 -13.95
N ASP A 196 -15.54 -1.51 -14.07
CA ASP A 196 -16.11 -0.36 -14.80
C ASP A 196 -15.00 0.57 -15.31
N ALA A 197 -14.41 0.21 -16.46
CA ALA A 197 -13.34 1.00 -17.10
C ALA A 197 -13.76 2.43 -17.47
N SER A 198 -15.07 2.69 -17.61
CA SER A 198 -15.62 4.00 -17.97
C SER A 198 -15.83 4.92 -16.77
N SER A 199 -15.72 4.42 -15.56
CA SER A 199 -15.92 5.17 -14.33
C SER A 199 -14.85 6.24 -14.12
N LYS A 200 -15.22 7.31 -13.39
CA LYS A 200 -14.24 8.30 -12.95
C LYS A 200 -13.16 7.68 -12.06
N GLY A 201 -13.52 6.67 -11.27
CA GLY A 201 -12.58 5.92 -10.45
C GLY A 201 -11.49 5.25 -11.28
N ALA A 202 -11.86 4.54 -12.35
CA ALA A 202 -10.92 3.93 -13.28
C ALA A 202 -9.99 4.97 -13.92
N THR A 203 -10.56 6.08 -14.41
CA THR A 203 -9.76 7.18 -14.99
C THR A 203 -8.78 7.76 -13.98
N ASN A 204 -9.19 7.98 -12.71
CA ASN A 204 -8.29 8.52 -11.70
C ASN A 204 -7.13 7.57 -11.41
N TYR A 205 -7.37 6.25 -11.26
CA TYR A 205 -6.31 5.28 -11.01
C TYR A 205 -5.37 5.10 -12.22
N LEU A 206 -5.88 5.17 -13.43
CA LEU A 206 -5.03 5.16 -14.64
C LEU A 206 -4.12 6.40 -14.72
N ASN A 207 -4.65 7.57 -14.36
CA ASN A 207 -3.85 8.79 -14.28
C ASN A 207 -2.77 8.69 -13.21
N LEU A 208 -3.13 8.17 -12.02
CA LEU A 208 -2.16 7.92 -10.94
C LEU A 208 -1.05 6.96 -11.39
N ALA A 209 -1.41 5.87 -12.04
CA ALA A 209 -0.42 4.91 -12.55
C ALA A 209 0.55 5.57 -13.55
N ASN A 210 0.02 6.38 -14.47
CA ASN A 210 0.86 7.12 -15.41
C ASN A 210 1.78 8.13 -14.72
N GLU A 211 1.26 8.88 -13.75
CA GLU A 211 2.03 9.86 -12.97
C GLU A 211 3.16 9.17 -12.19
N LEU A 212 2.86 8.06 -11.50
CA LEU A 212 3.84 7.26 -10.78
C LEU A 212 4.94 6.72 -11.70
N MET A 213 4.56 6.15 -12.84
CA MET A 213 5.51 5.62 -13.82
C MET A 213 6.40 6.69 -14.44
N GLN A 214 5.90 7.92 -14.61
CA GLN A 214 6.70 9.04 -15.10
C GLN A 214 7.72 9.49 -14.05
N LYS A 215 7.31 9.68 -12.80
CA LYS A 215 8.21 10.02 -11.69
C LYS A 215 9.36 9.01 -11.57
N ASN A 216 9.06 7.73 -11.63
CA ASN A 216 10.07 6.68 -11.50
C ASN A 216 11.01 6.55 -12.72
N LYS A 217 10.61 7.01 -13.90
CA LYS A 217 11.50 7.08 -15.08
C LYS A 217 12.48 8.25 -15.03
N GLU A 218 12.10 9.35 -14.40
CA GLU A 218 12.95 10.53 -14.25
C GLU A 218 14.01 10.35 -13.15
N THR A 219 13.85 9.33 -12.29
CA THR A 219 14.75 9.05 -11.16
C THR A 219 15.85 8.04 -11.53
N VAL A 220 15.77 7.37 -12.68
CA VAL A 220 16.77 6.44 -13.25
C VAL A 220 17.65 7.16 -14.26
#